data_4b2a4c792aae97b0a5d0d80a0aac50da
#
_entry.id   4b2a4c792aae97b0a5d0d80a0aac50da
#
_cell.length_a   1.000
_cell.length_b   1.000
_cell.length_c   1.000
_cell.angle_alpha   90.00
_cell.angle_beta   90.00
_cell.angle_gamma   90.00
#
_symmetry.space_group_name_H-M   'P 1'
#
loop_
_entity.id
_entity.type
_entity.pdbx_description
1 polymer ?
#
loop_
_entity_poly.entity_id
_entity_poly.type
_entity_poly.pdbx_seq_one_letter_code
_entity_poly.pdbx_strand_id
1 'polypeptide(L)'
;MNTQELIDPVINWHKSLKDSDYNLLYELLDEEFTFFSPVVHRPKDKHMGFIYLIAASKAFLNAEDFRYVREIKSNHNAMLEFNCEIDGIQVNGIDTFKWNDEMKFTEMKVYLRPQKSLQVIQQEMEKHLTNPQIWR
;
A
#
# COMPACT_ATOMS: atom_id res chain seq x y z
N MET A 1 2.50 -24.97 -25.87
CA MET A 1 2.69 -24.61 -24.48
C MET A 1 1.74 -23.46 -24.11
N ASN A 2 1.02 -23.68 -23.10
CA ASN A 2 0.15 -22.61 -22.63
C ASN A 2 1.00 -21.54 -21.96
N THR A 3 1.05 -20.39 -22.58
CA THR A 3 1.83 -19.28 -22.08
C THR A 3 0.97 -18.26 -21.35
N GLN A 4 -0.04 -18.76 -20.66
CA GLN A 4 -0.83 -17.86 -19.85
C GLN A 4 0.07 -17.30 -18.75
N GLU A 5 0.69 -16.17 -19.05
CA GLU A 5 1.50 -15.48 -18.08
C GLU A 5 0.59 -14.98 -16.96
N LEU A 6 0.98 -15.29 -15.74
CA LEU A 6 0.29 -14.71 -14.59
C LEU A 6 0.54 -13.20 -14.60
N ILE A 7 -0.52 -12.46 -14.41
CA ILE A 7 -0.42 -11.00 -14.37
C ILE A 7 0.39 -10.60 -13.15
N ASP A 8 1.37 -9.72 -13.37
CA ASP A 8 2.16 -9.12 -12.31
C ASP A 8 1.21 -8.49 -11.28
N PRO A 9 1.34 -8.82 -9.99
CA PRO A 9 0.38 -8.31 -9.00
C PRO A 9 0.44 -6.79 -8.83
N VAL A 10 1.51 -6.13 -9.24
CA VAL A 10 1.60 -4.67 -9.18
C VAL A 10 0.58 -4.03 -10.13
N ILE A 11 0.31 -4.64 -11.28
CA ILE A 11 -0.72 -4.15 -12.19
C ILE A 11 -2.08 -4.15 -11.48
N ASN A 12 -2.40 -5.23 -10.78
CA ASN A 12 -3.65 -5.32 -10.02
C ASN A 12 -3.65 -4.42 -8.80
N TRP A 13 -2.49 -4.17 -8.20
CA TRP A 13 -2.35 -3.18 -7.14
C TRP A 13 -2.79 -1.79 -7.62
N HIS A 14 -2.26 -1.33 -8.74
CA HIS A 14 -2.66 -0.04 -9.31
C HIS A 14 -4.15 0.00 -9.61
N LYS A 15 -4.69 -1.08 -10.16
CA LYS A 15 -6.11 -1.17 -10.48
C LYS A 15 -6.97 -1.10 -9.21
N SER A 16 -6.58 -1.81 -8.16
CA SER A 16 -7.35 -1.82 -6.92
C SER A 16 -7.42 -0.43 -6.28
N LEU A 17 -6.32 0.32 -6.35
CA LEU A 17 -6.28 1.69 -5.83
C LEU A 17 -7.14 2.62 -6.68
N LYS A 18 -6.99 2.54 -8.00
CA LYS A 18 -7.73 3.39 -8.93
C LYS A 18 -9.23 3.22 -8.79
N ASP A 19 -9.69 1.98 -8.64
CA ASP A 19 -11.11 1.65 -8.60
C ASP A 19 -11.66 1.55 -7.18
N SER A 20 -10.82 1.74 -6.18
CA SER A 20 -11.16 1.47 -4.76
C SER A 20 -11.75 0.07 -4.60
N ASP A 21 -11.19 -0.90 -5.32
CA ASP A 21 -11.66 -2.28 -5.32
C ASP A 21 -10.97 -3.06 -4.20
N TYR A 22 -11.57 -3.02 -3.02
CA TYR A 22 -10.98 -3.66 -1.85
C TYR A 22 -11.06 -5.19 -1.89
N ASN A 23 -12.01 -5.75 -2.62
CA ASN A 23 -12.05 -7.20 -2.83
C ASN A 23 -10.83 -7.66 -3.63
N LEU A 24 -10.52 -6.94 -4.70
CA LEU A 24 -9.32 -7.21 -5.48
C LEU A 24 -8.06 -7.05 -4.62
N LEU A 25 -8.00 -5.98 -3.83
CA LEU A 25 -6.86 -5.75 -2.94
C LEU A 25 -6.67 -6.92 -1.97
N TYR A 26 -7.74 -7.40 -1.35
CA TYR A 26 -7.66 -8.52 -0.42
C TYR A 26 -7.16 -9.79 -1.11
N GLU A 27 -7.64 -10.04 -2.32
CA GLU A 27 -7.23 -11.22 -3.09
C GLU A 27 -5.76 -11.19 -3.50
N LEU A 28 -5.16 -10.00 -3.58
CA LEU A 28 -3.73 -9.87 -3.88
C LEU A 28 -2.83 -10.30 -2.73
N LEU A 29 -3.37 -10.40 -1.52
CA LEU A 29 -2.58 -10.69 -0.33
C LEU A 29 -2.55 -12.20 -0.07
N ASP A 30 -1.34 -12.74 0.09
CA ASP A 30 -1.16 -14.14 0.49
C ASP A 30 -1.62 -14.31 1.94
N GLU A 31 -1.95 -15.55 2.32
CA GLU A 31 -2.33 -15.85 3.71
C GLU A 31 -1.22 -15.48 4.70
N GLU A 32 0.04 -15.55 4.28
CA GLU A 32 1.20 -15.20 5.09
C GLU A 32 1.63 -13.74 4.93
N PHE A 33 0.77 -12.91 4.33
CA PHE A 33 1.11 -11.50 4.08
C PHE A 33 1.47 -10.77 5.37
N THR A 34 2.54 -9.97 5.30
CA THR A 34 2.99 -9.11 6.39
C THR A 34 3.11 -7.68 5.89
N PHE A 35 2.51 -6.76 6.62
CA PHE A 35 2.56 -5.34 6.32
C PHE A 35 3.42 -4.60 7.33
N PHE A 36 4.36 -3.80 6.85
CA PHE A 36 5.23 -2.95 7.67
C PHE A 36 4.87 -1.50 7.41
N SER A 37 4.17 -0.89 8.37
CA SER A 37 3.82 0.52 8.32
C SER A 37 5.02 1.39 8.68
N PRO A 38 5.15 2.59 8.08
CA PRO A 38 6.24 3.50 8.45
C PRO A 38 6.03 4.15 9.82
N VAL A 39 4.82 4.08 10.38
CA VAL A 39 4.48 4.77 11.63
C VAL A 39 4.08 3.82 12.76
N VAL A 40 3.96 2.52 12.49
CA VAL A 40 3.59 1.53 13.49
C VAL A 40 4.72 0.52 13.64
N HIS A 41 5.19 0.34 14.86
CA HIS A 41 6.37 -0.47 15.14
C HIS A 41 6.19 -1.95 14.81
N ARG A 42 5.01 -2.52 15.13
CA ARG A 42 4.80 -3.97 14.97
C ARG A 42 4.26 -4.30 13.57
N PRO A 43 4.82 -5.33 12.92
CA PRO A 43 4.26 -5.80 11.66
C PRO A 43 2.82 -6.29 11.84
N LYS A 44 2.04 -6.20 10.76
CA LYS A 44 0.64 -6.61 10.76
C LYS A 44 0.46 -7.82 9.86
N ASP A 45 -0.37 -8.77 10.30
CA ASP A 45 -0.74 -9.93 9.51
C ASP A 45 -1.70 -9.53 8.37
N LYS A 46 -2.16 -10.53 7.61
CA LYS A 46 -3.03 -10.27 6.45
C LYS A 46 -4.28 -9.47 6.82
N HIS A 47 -4.98 -9.86 7.87
CA HIS A 47 -6.23 -9.19 8.24
C HIS A 47 -6.01 -7.74 8.67
N MET A 48 -5.10 -7.52 9.61
CA MET A 48 -4.80 -6.17 10.08
C MET A 48 -4.09 -5.35 9.02
N GLY A 49 -3.18 -5.97 8.26
CA GLY A 49 -2.51 -5.30 7.16
C GLY A 49 -3.50 -4.81 6.11
N PHE A 50 -4.50 -5.62 5.80
CA PHE A 50 -5.54 -5.22 4.85
C PHE A 50 -6.28 -3.96 5.33
N ILE A 51 -6.66 -3.92 6.62
CA ILE A 51 -7.33 -2.76 7.19
C ILE A 51 -6.44 -1.52 7.11
N TYR A 52 -5.15 -1.67 7.42
CA TYR A 52 -4.20 -0.57 7.32
C TYR A 52 -4.04 -0.10 5.87
N LEU A 53 -4.07 -1.01 4.91
CA LEU A 53 -3.99 -0.64 3.50
C LEU A 53 -5.23 0.13 3.05
N ILE A 54 -6.42 -0.23 3.53
CA ILE A 54 -7.63 0.55 3.25
C ILE A 54 -7.49 1.95 3.83
N ALA A 55 -7.06 2.06 5.08
CA ALA A 55 -6.86 3.37 5.72
C ALA A 55 -5.83 4.21 4.96
N ALA A 56 -4.73 3.59 4.55
CA ALA A 56 -3.69 4.27 3.78
C ALA A 56 -4.23 4.73 2.42
N SER A 57 -5.00 3.88 1.73
CA SER A 57 -5.57 4.26 0.44
C SER A 57 -6.46 5.48 0.57
N LYS A 58 -7.27 5.55 1.63
CA LYS A 58 -8.15 6.70 1.86
C LYS A 58 -7.35 7.95 2.20
N ALA A 59 -6.29 7.82 3.00
CA ALA A 59 -5.42 8.94 3.34
C ALA A 59 -4.77 9.52 2.09
N PHE A 60 -4.24 8.67 1.22
CA PHE A 60 -3.56 9.12 0.01
C PHE A 60 -4.53 9.57 -1.08
N LEU A 61 -5.73 9.01 -1.18
CA LEU A 61 -6.74 9.49 -2.11
C LEU A 61 -7.21 10.90 -1.75
N ASN A 62 -7.17 11.26 -0.46
CA ASN A 62 -7.51 12.60 -0.01
C ASN A 62 -6.33 13.57 -0.08
N ALA A 63 -5.14 13.06 -0.38
CA ALA A 63 -3.96 13.89 -0.53
C ALA A 63 -4.01 14.65 -1.85
N GLU A 64 -3.31 15.78 -1.91
CA GLU A 64 -3.18 16.54 -3.14
C GLU A 64 -2.07 15.92 -4.00
N ASP A 65 -2.40 15.74 -5.28
CA ASP A 65 -1.44 15.39 -6.31
C ASP A 65 -0.68 14.09 -6.04
N PHE A 66 -1.38 13.07 -5.52
CA PHE A 66 -0.76 11.76 -5.34
C PHE A 66 -0.44 11.14 -6.69
N ARG A 67 0.83 10.74 -6.87
CA ARG A 67 1.26 10.07 -8.09
C ARG A 67 2.48 9.20 -7.82
N TYR A 68 2.55 8.09 -8.52
CA TYR A 68 3.77 7.28 -8.56
C TYR A 68 4.72 7.91 -9.59
N VAL A 69 5.96 8.12 -9.20
CA VAL A 69 6.97 8.79 -10.04
C VAL A 69 8.08 7.86 -10.51
N ARG A 70 8.19 6.67 -9.92
CA ARG A 70 9.19 5.69 -10.31
C ARG A 70 8.72 4.29 -9.92
N GLU A 71 8.92 3.33 -10.83
CA GLU A 71 8.55 1.95 -10.56
C GLU A 71 9.67 1.05 -11.06
N ILE A 72 10.18 0.20 -10.17
CA ILE A 72 11.25 -0.75 -10.47
C ILE A 72 10.77 -2.13 -10.03
N LYS A 73 10.90 -3.11 -10.93
CA LYS A 73 10.52 -4.49 -10.66
C LYS A 73 11.66 -5.43 -11.00
N SER A 74 11.83 -6.46 -10.17
CA SER A 74 12.83 -7.50 -10.41
C SER A 74 12.54 -8.72 -9.55
N ASN A 75 12.42 -9.90 -10.17
CA ASN A 75 12.36 -11.18 -9.45
C ASN A 75 11.36 -11.21 -8.27
N HIS A 76 10.07 -11.00 -8.55
CA HIS A 76 9.03 -11.01 -7.52
C HIS A 76 9.20 -9.91 -6.47
N ASN A 77 9.86 -8.82 -6.85
CA ASN A 77 10.00 -7.63 -6.01
C ASN A 77 9.63 -6.40 -6.80
N ALA A 78 9.10 -5.41 -6.12
CA ALA A 78 8.81 -4.12 -6.73
C ALA A 78 9.08 -2.99 -5.76
N MET A 79 9.42 -1.84 -6.30
CA MET A 79 9.62 -0.60 -5.57
C MET A 79 8.91 0.49 -6.34
N LEU A 80 7.92 1.12 -5.69
CA LEU A 80 7.10 2.17 -6.28
C LEU A 80 7.28 3.44 -5.47
N GLU A 81 7.92 4.43 -6.07
CA GLU A 81 8.10 5.73 -5.42
C GLU A 81 6.93 6.64 -5.73
N PHE A 82 6.43 7.35 -4.72
CA PHE A 82 5.32 8.27 -4.90
C PHE A 82 5.60 9.62 -4.25
N ASN A 83 4.88 10.64 -4.74
CA ASN A 83 4.86 11.98 -4.17
C ASN A 83 3.41 12.41 -3.97
N CYS A 84 3.18 13.18 -2.92
CA CYS A 84 1.90 13.85 -2.71
C CYS A 84 2.07 14.98 -1.71
N GLU A 85 0.99 15.71 -1.45
CA GLU A 85 0.97 16.74 -0.44
C GLU A 85 -0.22 16.54 0.48
N ILE A 86 0.02 16.60 1.79
CA ILE A 86 -1.03 16.48 2.80
C ILE A 86 -0.87 17.62 3.78
N ASP A 87 -1.91 18.43 3.93
CA ASP A 87 -1.92 19.59 4.82
C ASP A 87 -0.73 20.53 4.60
N GLY A 88 -0.36 20.73 3.33
CA GLY A 88 0.76 21.59 2.96
C GLY A 88 2.14 20.95 3.14
N ILE A 89 2.19 19.69 3.58
CA ILE A 89 3.45 18.96 3.80
C ILE A 89 3.74 18.08 2.59
N GLN A 90 4.91 18.24 2.01
CA GLN A 90 5.36 17.38 0.91
C GLN A 90 5.71 16.00 1.46
N VAL A 91 5.12 14.99 0.87
CA VAL A 91 5.33 13.59 1.25
C VAL A 91 5.97 12.86 0.07
N ASN A 92 7.11 12.24 0.34
CA ASN A 92 7.76 11.34 -0.61
C ASN A 92 7.89 9.97 0.05
N GLY A 93 7.48 8.94 -0.64
CA GLY A 93 7.51 7.61 -0.07
C GLY A 93 7.84 6.54 -1.08
N ILE A 94 8.10 5.36 -0.57
CA ILE A 94 8.34 4.17 -1.37
C ILE A 94 7.51 3.03 -0.80
N ASP A 95 6.71 2.42 -1.67
CA ASP A 95 6.05 1.14 -1.38
C ASP A 95 6.94 0.02 -1.93
N THR A 96 7.37 -0.90 -1.06
CA THR A 96 8.08 -2.08 -1.53
C THR A 96 7.22 -3.32 -1.37
N PHE A 97 7.34 -4.22 -2.34
CA PHE A 97 6.52 -5.43 -2.40
C PHE A 97 7.38 -6.65 -2.65
N LYS A 98 6.97 -7.77 -2.05
CA LYS A 98 7.43 -9.10 -2.43
C LYS A 98 6.22 -9.98 -2.69
N TRP A 99 6.31 -10.87 -3.69
CA TRP A 99 5.23 -11.79 -3.99
C TRP A 99 5.76 -13.18 -4.30
N ASN A 100 4.87 -14.17 -4.19
CA ASN A 100 5.20 -15.57 -4.44
C ASN A 100 4.90 -15.97 -5.88
N ASP A 101 5.09 -17.25 -6.19
CA ASP A 101 4.86 -17.78 -7.54
C ASP A 101 3.38 -17.77 -7.93
N GLU A 102 2.48 -17.60 -6.98
CA GLU A 102 1.05 -17.47 -7.24
C GLU A 102 0.62 -16.02 -7.48
N MET A 103 1.59 -15.13 -7.58
CA MET A 103 1.35 -13.68 -7.78
C MET A 103 0.56 -13.05 -6.64
N LYS A 104 0.78 -13.54 -5.42
CA LYS A 104 0.20 -12.98 -4.21
C LYS A 104 1.29 -12.27 -3.41
N PHE A 105 0.98 -11.09 -2.90
CA PHE A 105 1.93 -10.35 -2.05
C PHE A 105 2.16 -11.07 -0.74
N THR A 106 3.42 -11.31 -0.41
CA THR A 106 3.83 -11.87 0.87
C THR A 106 4.34 -10.80 1.83
N GLU A 107 4.75 -9.65 1.29
CA GLU A 107 5.24 -8.55 2.11
C GLU A 107 5.00 -7.23 1.42
N MET A 108 4.61 -6.23 2.20
CA MET A 108 4.64 -4.84 1.78
C MET A 108 5.25 -4.01 2.90
N LYS A 109 6.21 -3.16 2.54
CA LYS A 109 6.86 -2.26 3.49
C LYS A 109 6.88 -0.87 2.90
N VAL A 110 6.51 0.12 3.71
CA VAL A 110 6.38 1.51 3.28
C VAL A 110 7.42 2.36 3.99
N TYR A 111 8.10 3.21 3.21
CA TYR A 111 9.10 4.15 3.70
C TYR A 111 8.63 5.56 3.36
N LEU A 112 8.79 6.49 4.27
CA LEU A 112 8.38 7.88 4.07
C LEU A 112 9.49 8.85 4.45
N ARG A 113 9.55 9.95 3.71
CA ARG A 113 10.43 11.07 4.02
C ARG A 113 9.74 12.39 3.67
N PRO A 114 10.12 13.53 4.25
CA PRO A 114 10.96 13.70 5.44
C PRO A 114 10.21 13.41 6.74
N GLN A 115 10.80 13.73 7.88
CA GLN A 115 10.22 13.41 9.19
C GLN A 115 8.80 13.94 9.38
N LYS A 116 8.51 15.14 8.90
CA LYS A 116 7.17 15.73 8.99
C LYS A 116 6.10 14.89 8.28
N SER A 117 6.49 14.16 7.23
CA SER A 117 5.56 13.26 6.52
C SER A 117 5.08 12.15 7.42
N LEU A 118 5.94 11.62 8.28
CA LEU A 118 5.56 10.58 9.23
C LEU A 118 4.48 11.07 10.18
N GLN A 119 4.59 12.31 10.65
CA GLN A 119 3.61 12.90 11.56
C GLN A 119 2.26 13.09 10.89
N VAL A 120 2.25 13.65 9.68
CA VAL A 120 1.00 13.93 8.98
C VAL A 120 0.30 12.65 8.55
N ILE A 121 1.06 11.64 8.12
CA ILE A 121 0.50 10.35 7.74
C ILE A 121 -0.06 9.64 8.98
N GLN A 122 0.63 9.72 10.11
CA GLN A 122 0.13 9.12 11.35
C GLN A 122 -1.23 9.71 11.73
N GLN A 123 -1.37 11.03 11.64
CA GLN A 123 -2.64 11.70 11.92
C GLN A 123 -3.74 11.27 10.95
N GLU A 124 -3.43 11.19 9.66
CA GLU A 124 -4.41 10.77 8.66
C GLU A 124 -4.82 9.31 8.85
N MET A 125 -3.87 8.44 9.17
CA MET A 125 -4.16 7.03 9.43
C MET A 125 -5.07 6.87 10.65
N GLU A 126 -4.82 7.64 11.72
CA GLU A 126 -5.66 7.60 12.91
C GLU A 126 -7.11 7.96 12.61
N LYS A 127 -7.33 8.99 11.77
CA LYS A 127 -8.68 9.37 11.36
C LYS A 127 -9.44 8.21 10.74
N HIS A 128 -8.79 7.47 9.84
CA HIS A 128 -9.45 6.38 9.14
C HIS A 128 -9.55 5.12 9.99
N LEU A 129 -8.53 4.82 10.80
CA LEU A 129 -8.53 3.64 11.66
C LEU A 129 -9.54 3.75 12.81
N THR A 130 -9.90 4.97 13.21
CA THR A 130 -10.92 5.18 14.25
C THR A 130 -12.33 5.23 13.67
N ASN A 131 -12.47 5.23 12.35
CA ASN A 131 -13.79 5.19 11.71
C ASN A 131 -14.35 3.76 11.80
N PRO A 132 -15.51 3.55 12.50
CA PRO A 132 -16.05 2.19 12.69
C PRO A 132 -16.30 1.43 11.39
N GLN A 133 -16.57 2.13 10.29
CA GLN A 133 -16.93 1.48 9.03
C GLN A 133 -15.75 0.76 8.38
N ILE A 134 -14.52 1.16 8.68
CA ILE A 134 -13.34 0.53 8.09
C ILE A 134 -13.14 -0.90 8.61
N TRP A 135 -13.70 -1.21 9.77
CA TRP A 135 -13.53 -2.50 10.43
C TRP A 135 -14.56 -3.55 10.03
N ARG A 136 -15.42 -3.25 9.09
CA ARG A 136 -16.49 -4.14 8.65
C ARG A 136 -16.07 -5.02 7.48
#